data_3ad58ff8201d2965adff45538a2b0d2c
#
_entry.id   3ad58ff8201d2965adff45538a2b0d2c
#
_cell.length_a   1.000
_cell.length_b   1.000
_cell.length_c   1.000
_cell.angle_alpha   90.00
_cell.angle_beta   90.00
_cell.angle_gamma   90.00
#
_symmetry.space_group_name_H-M   'P 1'
#
loop_
_entity.id
_entity.type
_entity.pdbx_description
1 polymer ?
#
loop_
_entity_poly.entity_id
_entity_poly.type
_entity_poly.pdbx_seq_one_letter_code
_entity_poly.pdbx_strand_id
1 'polypeptide(L)'
;QRSLVGSEMCIRDSLMGFSRGVPFFWSIRFFPILLLNMIILLTVLYFIDKRAYRKDIAAGYMPEIKENEPLIRFEGLHNIIFIVIIVVAVILSGVLPDVSFFQNAAGEVISIPIFGEVKLAITSLIEVVMILLAAFLSFKTTNAEIRKKNHFTWGAIQEVAVLFIGIFITMQPALMILKSAGAELGLTHPSQMFWVTGALSSFLDNTPTYLVFLTTAGSMGFVSGLTTALGVVPAKMLTAISCGAVFMGAITYIGNAPNFMVKSISDENGVKMPSFFGYIVWSLCCLVPVFLIDTLLFFI
;
A
#
# COMPACT_ATOMS: atom_id res chain seq x y z
N GLN A 1 5.76 9.81 -8.53
CA GLN A 1 5.46 9.49 -7.11
C GLN A 1 4.20 8.62 -6.93
N ARG A 2 3.16 8.73 -7.78
CA ARG A 2 1.95 7.91 -7.69
C ARG A 2 2.16 6.42 -8.00
N SER A 3 3.14 6.07 -8.83
CA SER A 3 3.42 4.67 -9.19
C SER A 3 4.18 3.90 -8.10
N LEU A 4 5.02 4.57 -7.31
CA LEU A 4 5.74 3.97 -6.19
C LEU A 4 4.81 3.55 -5.06
N VAL A 5 3.75 4.31 -4.81
CA VAL A 5 2.75 4.05 -3.77
C VAL A 5 2.02 2.72 -3.99
N GLY A 6 1.63 2.42 -5.23
CA GLY A 6 1.00 1.14 -5.56
C GLY A 6 1.95 -0.07 -5.44
N SER A 7 3.25 0.13 -5.71
CA SER A 7 4.23 -0.96 -5.65
C SER A 7 4.60 -1.35 -4.22
N GLU A 8 4.75 -0.40 -3.30
CA GLU A 8 5.05 -0.69 -1.89
C GLU A 8 3.93 -1.51 -1.22
N MET A 9 2.68 -1.19 -1.52
CA MET A 9 1.53 -1.92 -0.98
C MET A 9 1.45 -3.35 -1.51
N CYS A 10 1.61 -3.54 -2.82
CA CYS A 10 1.63 -4.87 -3.42
C CYS A 10 2.80 -5.71 -2.91
N ILE A 11 3.97 -5.12 -2.69
CA ILE A 11 5.14 -5.83 -2.15
C ILE A 11 4.90 -6.22 -0.70
N ARG A 12 4.40 -5.34 0.15
CA ARG A 12 4.17 -5.62 1.57
C ARG A 12 3.10 -6.69 1.80
N ASP A 13 1.99 -6.61 1.07
CA ASP A 13 0.93 -7.62 1.13
C ASP A 13 1.39 -8.96 0.55
N SER A 14 2.22 -8.93 -0.51
CA SER A 14 2.86 -10.13 -1.06
C SER A 14 3.81 -10.78 -0.08
N LEU A 15 4.59 -9.98 0.68
CA LEU A 15 5.48 -10.50 1.73
C LEU A 15 4.71 -11.14 2.89
N MET A 16 3.61 -10.51 3.33
CA MET A 16 2.77 -11.08 4.37
C MET A 16 2.05 -12.35 3.90
N GLY A 17 1.60 -12.38 2.65
CA GLY A 17 1.06 -13.59 2.02
C GLY A 17 2.13 -14.69 1.92
N PHE A 18 3.35 -14.35 1.52
CA PHE A 18 4.47 -15.26 1.42
C PHE A 18 4.81 -15.92 2.76
N SER A 19 4.87 -15.16 3.85
CA SER A 19 5.07 -15.70 5.20
C SER A 19 3.98 -16.68 5.65
N ARG A 20 2.85 -16.72 4.94
CA ARG A 20 1.73 -17.64 5.15
C ARG A 20 1.58 -18.70 4.06
N GLY A 21 2.60 -18.86 3.21
CA GLY A 21 2.64 -19.87 2.16
C GLY A 21 2.03 -19.45 0.81
N VAL A 22 1.70 -18.17 0.62
CA VAL A 22 1.32 -17.65 -0.69
C VAL A 22 2.59 -17.35 -1.49
N PRO A 23 2.78 -17.88 -2.73
CA PRO A 23 3.99 -17.61 -3.51
C PRO A 23 4.21 -16.10 -3.71
N PHE A 24 5.44 -15.64 -3.53
CA PHE A 24 5.79 -14.21 -3.65
C PHE A 24 5.32 -13.57 -4.95
N PHE A 25 5.48 -14.27 -6.06
CA PHE A 25 5.05 -13.80 -7.38
C PHE A 25 3.55 -14.01 -7.67
N TRP A 26 2.77 -14.41 -6.67
CA TRP A 26 1.31 -14.54 -6.83
C TRP A 26 0.66 -13.22 -7.28
N SER A 27 1.18 -12.10 -6.81
CA SER A 27 0.71 -10.75 -7.14
C SER A 27 0.77 -10.41 -8.63
N ILE A 28 1.58 -11.09 -9.43
CA ILE A 28 1.62 -10.92 -10.89
C ILE A 28 0.26 -11.25 -11.53
N ARG A 29 -0.52 -12.13 -10.92
CA ARG A 29 -1.87 -12.48 -11.40
C ARG A 29 -2.86 -11.32 -11.32
N PHE A 30 -2.59 -10.31 -10.49
CA PHE A 30 -3.43 -9.11 -10.39
C PHE A 30 -3.11 -8.07 -11.47
N PHE A 31 -2.04 -8.29 -12.23
CA PHE A 31 -1.60 -7.35 -13.27
C PHE A 31 -2.70 -6.99 -14.29
N PRO A 32 -3.53 -7.91 -14.79
CA PRO A 32 -4.62 -7.57 -15.70
C PRO A 32 -5.66 -6.64 -15.05
N ILE A 33 -6.00 -6.88 -13.77
CA ILE A 33 -6.95 -6.06 -13.01
C ILE A 33 -6.35 -4.67 -12.76
N LEU A 34 -5.09 -4.63 -12.32
CA LEU A 34 -4.35 -3.38 -12.12
C LEU A 34 -4.26 -2.56 -13.43
N LEU A 35 -3.94 -3.21 -14.55
CA LEU A 35 -3.84 -2.55 -15.85
C LEU A 35 -5.20 -1.97 -16.29
N LEU A 36 -6.27 -2.72 -16.14
CA LEU A 36 -7.64 -2.25 -16.42
C LEU A 36 -7.96 -1.00 -15.59
N ASN A 37 -7.77 -1.07 -14.29
CA ASN A 37 -8.02 0.04 -13.37
C ASN A 37 -7.17 1.26 -13.72
N MET A 38 -5.89 1.06 -14.02
CA MET A 38 -4.99 2.13 -14.42
C MET A 38 -5.47 2.81 -15.71
N ILE A 39 -5.87 2.06 -16.73
CA ILE A 39 -6.39 2.63 -17.99
C ILE A 39 -7.65 3.44 -17.74
N ILE A 40 -8.62 2.91 -16.99
CA ILE A 40 -9.87 3.62 -16.69
C ILE A 40 -9.58 4.90 -15.92
N LEU A 41 -8.81 4.82 -14.83
CA LEU A 41 -8.52 5.97 -13.98
C LEU A 41 -7.69 7.05 -14.68
N LEU A 42 -6.69 6.67 -15.49
CA LEU A 42 -5.92 7.62 -16.29
C LEU A 42 -6.79 8.29 -17.35
N THR A 43 -7.72 7.57 -17.94
CA THR A 43 -8.69 8.12 -18.90
C THR A 43 -9.60 9.14 -18.23
N VAL A 44 -10.17 8.81 -17.07
CA VAL A 44 -11.00 9.74 -16.28
C VAL A 44 -10.18 10.97 -15.88
N LEU A 45 -8.96 10.78 -15.37
CA LEU A 45 -8.06 11.87 -15.00
C LEU A 45 -7.76 12.79 -16.19
N TYR A 46 -7.47 12.21 -17.36
CA TYR A 46 -7.21 12.99 -18.57
C TYR A 46 -8.38 13.90 -18.95
N PHE A 47 -9.61 13.40 -18.87
CA PHE A 47 -10.78 14.22 -19.19
C PHE A 47 -11.03 15.32 -18.15
N ILE A 48 -10.82 15.02 -16.87
CA ILE A 48 -10.96 16.03 -15.79
C ILE A 48 -9.90 17.11 -15.96
N ASP A 49 -8.65 16.73 -16.15
CA ASP A 49 -7.52 17.64 -16.31
C ASP A 49 -7.68 18.50 -17.56
N LYS A 50 -8.04 17.91 -18.69
CA LYS A 50 -8.31 18.63 -19.92
C LYS A 50 -9.43 19.65 -19.76
N ARG A 51 -10.48 19.33 -18.96
CA ARG A 51 -11.55 20.28 -18.67
C ARG A 51 -11.08 21.42 -17.77
N ALA A 52 -10.29 21.12 -16.74
CA ALA A 52 -9.69 22.11 -15.86
C ALA A 52 -8.76 23.05 -16.63
N TYR A 53 -7.85 22.50 -17.42
CA TYR A 53 -6.93 23.25 -18.27
C TYR A 53 -7.64 24.23 -19.24
N ARG A 54 -8.73 23.77 -19.88
CA ARG A 54 -9.53 24.65 -20.73
C ARG A 54 -10.18 25.84 -19.98
N LYS A 55 -10.58 25.60 -18.72
CA LYS A 55 -11.13 26.68 -17.88
C LYS A 55 -10.04 27.68 -17.48
N ASP A 56 -8.84 27.21 -17.18
CA ASP A 56 -7.71 28.04 -16.80
C ASP A 56 -7.27 28.93 -17.96
N ILE A 57 -7.19 28.39 -19.17
CA ILE A 57 -6.93 29.15 -20.40
C ILE A 57 -8.04 30.23 -20.63
N ALA A 58 -9.31 29.85 -20.49
CA ALA A 58 -10.42 30.74 -20.66
C ALA A 58 -10.45 31.86 -19.61
N ALA A 59 -9.89 31.62 -18.42
CA ALA A 59 -9.71 32.59 -17.35
C ALA A 59 -8.46 33.52 -17.55
N GLY A 60 -7.71 33.33 -18.64
CA GLY A 60 -6.51 34.10 -18.94
C GLY A 60 -5.22 33.60 -18.27
N TYR A 61 -5.28 32.44 -17.64
CA TYR A 61 -4.08 31.75 -17.10
C TYR A 61 -3.30 31.15 -18.28
N MET A 62 -2.27 31.84 -18.73
CA MET A 62 -1.29 31.27 -19.67
C MET A 62 -0.15 30.69 -18.84
N PRO A 63 0.18 29.38 -18.96
CA PRO A 63 1.39 28.88 -18.36
C PRO A 63 2.59 29.62 -18.97
N GLU A 64 3.43 30.22 -18.13
CA GLU A 64 4.73 30.74 -18.57
C GLU A 64 5.57 29.56 -19.07
N ILE A 65 5.57 29.35 -20.38
CA ILE A 65 6.51 28.41 -21.02
C ILE A 65 7.86 29.14 -21.02
N LYS A 66 8.69 28.80 -20.07
CA LYS A 66 10.10 29.22 -20.09
C LYS A 66 10.79 28.44 -21.20
N GLU A 67 10.98 29.11 -22.32
CA GLU A 67 11.47 28.53 -23.60
C GLU A 67 12.85 27.83 -23.51
N ASN A 68 13.59 27.94 -22.41
CA ASN A 68 14.95 27.42 -22.27
C ASN A 68 15.18 26.48 -21.08
N GLU A 69 14.17 26.02 -20.40
CA GLU A 69 14.38 25.01 -19.37
C GLU A 69 14.21 23.60 -19.94
N PRO A 70 15.15 22.66 -19.68
CA PRO A 70 14.99 21.29 -20.10
C PRO A 70 13.74 20.70 -19.45
N LEU A 71 12.91 20.02 -20.23
CA LEU A 71 11.65 19.39 -19.82
C LEU A 71 11.78 18.49 -18.58
N ILE A 72 12.95 17.92 -18.36
CA ILE A 72 13.27 17.05 -17.22
C ILE A 72 14.71 17.34 -16.80
N ARG A 73 14.90 17.76 -15.54
CA ARG A 73 16.20 17.92 -14.93
C ARG A 73 16.32 16.99 -13.72
N PHE A 74 17.28 16.10 -13.76
CA PHE A 74 17.57 15.21 -12.65
C PHE A 74 18.66 15.80 -11.76
N GLU A 75 18.32 16.18 -10.54
CA GLU A 75 19.28 16.58 -9.51
C GLU A 75 19.30 15.50 -8.42
N GLY A 76 20.48 15.07 -7.97
CA GLY A 76 20.64 14.07 -6.93
C GLY A 76 20.48 12.63 -7.38
N LEU A 77 20.89 12.29 -8.61
CA LEU A 77 20.85 10.92 -9.18
C LEU A 77 21.47 9.85 -8.27
N HIS A 78 22.43 10.20 -7.43
CA HIS A 78 23.04 9.26 -6.46
C HIS A 78 22.01 8.69 -5.48
N ASN A 79 20.89 9.37 -5.24
CA ASN A 79 19.81 8.87 -4.37
C ASN A 79 19.10 7.64 -4.94
N ILE A 80 19.23 7.36 -6.23
CA ILE A 80 18.72 6.13 -6.84
C ILE A 80 19.37 4.91 -6.18
N ILE A 81 20.65 5.00 -5.80
CA ILE A 81 21.35 3.92 -5.10
C ILE A 81 20.67 3.60 -3.77
N PHE A 82 20.26 4.62 -3.02
CA PHE A 82 19.57 4.42 -1.74
C PHE A 82 18.17 3.83 -1.93
N ILE A 83 17.47 4.22 -3.01
CA ILE A 83 16.19 3.59 -3.37
C ILE A 83 16.40 2.10 -3.70
N VAL A 84 17.44 1.77 -4.46
CA VAL A 84 17.78 0.36 -4.77
C VAL A 84 18.11 -0.40 -3.47
N ILE A 85 18.86 0.19 -2.55
CA ILE A 85 19.16 -0.43 -1.25
C ILE A 85 17.86 -0.72 -0.46
N ILE A 86 16.92 0.21 -0.45
CA ILE A 86 15.61 0.01 0.21
C ILE A 86 14.84 -1.14 -0.45
N VAL A 87 14.77 -1.18 -1.78
CA VAL A 87 14.11 -2.26 -2.52
C VAL A 87 14.77 -3.62 -2.21
N VAL A 88 16.10 -3.66 -2.21
CA VAL A 88 16.86 -4.87 -1.85
C VAL A 88 16.59 -5.28 -0.42
N ALA A 89 16.54 -4.34 0.53
CA ALA A 89 16.22 -4.63 1.94
C ALA A 89 14.85 -5.29 2.10
N VAL A 90 13.84 -4.76 1.40
CA VAL A 90 12.48 -5.33 1.40
C VAL A 90 12.44 -6.71 0.77
N ILE A 91 13.13 -6.94 -0.35
CA ILE A 91 13.22 -8.27 -0.97
C ILE A 91 13.94 -9.25 -0.04
N LEU A 92 15.03 -8.84 0.58
CA LEU A 92 15.78 -9.67 1.52
C LEU A 92 14.94 -10.07 2.74
N SER A 93 14.15 -9.16 3.29
CA SER A 93 13.28 -9.48 4.43
C SER A 93 12.22 -10.53 4.10
N GLY A 94 11.84 -10.66 2.83
CA GLY A 94 10.95 -11.72 2.34
C GLY A 94 11.65 -13.06 2.06
N VAL A 95 12.92 -13.05 1.68
CA VAL A 95 13.67 -14.24 1.28
C VAL A 95 14.50 -14.85 2.43
N LEU A 96 15.08 -13.99 3.28
CA LEU A 96 15.94 -14.40 4.39
C LEU A 96 15.27 -15.36 5.40
N PRO A 97 13.95 -15.27 5.70
CA PRO A 97 13.28 -16.21 6.56
C PRO A 97 13.41 -17.66 6.14
N ASP A 98 13.54 -17.94 4.83
CA ASP A 98 13.67 -19.29 4.29
C ASP A 98 15.12 -19.81 4.30
N VAL A 99 16.09 -18.96 4.60
CA VAL A 99 17.50 -19.34 4.69
C VAL A 99 17.76 -19.99 6.05
N SER A 100 18.30 -21.20 6.06
CA SER A 100 18.57 -21.98 7.27
C SER A 100 19.45 -21.24 8.30
N PHE A 101 20.27 -20.29 7.88
CA PHE A 101 21.08 -19.45 8.78
C PHE A 101 20.23 -18.57 9.70
N PHE A 102 19.04 -18.16 9.26
CA PHE A 102 18.12 -17.33 10.04
C PHE A 102 17.02 -18.15 10.73
N GLN A 103 17.11 -19.47 10.68
CA GLN A 103 16.16 -20.38 11.32
C GLN A 103 16.79 -21.03 12.54
N ASN A 104 15.96 -21.29 13.56
CA ASN A 104 16.36 -22.08 14.72
C ASN A 104 16.31 -23.59 14.37
N ALA A 105 16.71 -24.43 15.31
CA ALA A 105 16.68 -25.90 15.15
C ALA A 105 15.26 -26.47 14.89
N ALA A 106 14.21 -25.71 15.16
CA ALA A 106 12.82 -26.06 14.91
C ALA A 106 12.30 -25.57 13.53
N GLY A 107 13.16 -24.93 12.72
CA GLY A 107 12.78 -24.36 11.42
C GLY A 107 12.02 -23.03 11.52
N GLU A 108 11.95 -22.41 12.70
CA GLU A 108 11.32 -21.12 12.90
C GLU A 108 12.34 -19.99 12.75
N VAL A 109 11.91 -18.84 12.20
CA VAL A 109 12.77 -17.66 12.07
C VAL A 109 13.22 -17.16 13.45
N ILE A 110 14.54 -16.98 13.59
CA ILE A 110 15.12 -16.45 14.82
C ILE A 110 14.53 -15.07 15.10
N SER A 111 13.90 -14.91 16.26
CA SER A 111 13.19 -13.71 16.65
C SER A 111 13.54 -13.26 18.06
N ILE A 112 13.53 -11.96 18.26
CA ILE A 112 13.80 -11.33 19.55
C ILE A 112 12.45 -11.01 20.21
N PRO A 113 12.18 -11.49 21.44
CA PRO A 113 10.97 -11.11 22.15
C PRO A 113 11.06 -9.64 22.56
N ILE A 114 10.02 -8.85 22.23
CA ILE A 114 9.95 -7.43 22.59
C ILE A 114 9.06 -7.25 23.83
N PHE A 115 7.84 -7.74 23.76
CA PHE A 115 6.87 -7.61 24.85
C PHE A 115 5.79 -8.69 24.76
N GLY A 116 5.61 -9.46 25.83
CA GLY A 116 4.65 -10.56 25.87
C GLY A 116 4.89 -11.60 24.77
N GLU A 117 3.89 -11.84 23.92
CA GLU A 117 3.97 -12.77 22.78
C GLU A 117 4.51 -12.12 21.50
N VAL A 118 4.78 -10.81 21.51
CA VAL A 118 5.26 -10.11 20.34
C VAL A 118 6.75 -10.37 20.12
N LYS A 119 7.07 -11.05 19.03
CA LYS A 119 8.43 -11.38 18.61
C LYS A 119 8.79 -10.57 17.34
N LEU A 120 9.98 -9.98 17.33
CA LEU A 120 10.52 -9.32 16.14
C LEU A 120 11.53 -10.27 15.46
N ALA A 121 11.26 -10.64 14.22
CA ALA A 121 12.19 -11.44 13.44
C ALA A 121 13.50 -10.66 13.18
N ILE A 122 14.65 -11.35 13.28
CA ILE A 122 15.96 -10.73 12.99
C ILE A 122 16.00 -10.20 11.55
N THR A 123 15.34 -10.88 10.61
CA THR A 123 15.25 -10.46 9.22
C THR A 123 14.55 -9.10 9.06
N SER A 124 13.46 -8.86 9.81
CA SER A 124 12.78 -7.56 9.85
C SER A 124 13.64 -6.47 10.52
N LEU A 125 14.44 -6.83 11.52
CA LEU A 125 15.38 -5.89 12.12
C LEU A 125 16.46 -5.46 11.12
N ILE A 126 16.98 -6.39 10.33
CA ILE A 126 17.97 -6.10 9.26
C ILE A 126 17.34 -5.15 8.22
N GLU A 127 16.10 -5.41 7.80
CA GLU A 127 15.36 -4.52 6.90
C GLU A 127 15.27 -3.09 7.44
N VAL A 128 14.81 -2.93 8.67
CA VAL A 128 14.68 -1.61 9.32
C VAL A 128 16.03 -0.91 9.40
N VAL A 129 17.09 -1.61 9.79
CA VAL A 129 18.45 -1.04 9.87
C VAL A 129 18.94 -0.60 8.50
N MET A 130 18.74 -1.39 7.46
CA MET A 130 19.13 -1.05 6.09
C MET A 130 18.38 0.20 5.58
N ILE A 131 17.06 0.27 5.83
CA ILE A 131 16.24 1.44 5.45
C ILE A 131 16.70 2.70 6.19
N LEU A 132 16.93 2.62 7.50
CA LEU A 132 17.41 3.75 8.30
C LEU A 132 18.81 4.20 7.87
N LEU A 133 19.69 3.26 7.55
CA LEU A 133 21.03 3.56 7.04
C LEU A 133 20.96 4.24 5.67
N ALA A 134 20.14 3.75 4.76
CA ALA A 134 19.92 4.35 3.46
C ALA A 134 19.37 5.78 3.59
N ALA A 135 18.39 5.98 4.47
CA ALA A 135 17.82 7.30 4.77
C ALA A 135 18.87 8.26 5.35
N PHE A 136 19.67 7.80 6.32
CA PHE A 136 20.73 8.60 6.93
C PHE A 136 21.81 8.99 5.92
N LEU A 137 22.26 8.03 5.10
CA LEU A 137 23.26 8.29 4.07
C LEU A 137 22.73 9.24 2.99
N SER A 138 21.50 9.04 2.53
CA SER A 138 20.82 9.97 1.62
C SER A 138 20.75 11.37 2.20
N PHE A 139 20.38 11.49 3.47
CA PHE A 139 20.32 12.80 4.14
C PHE A 139 21.69 13.47 4.27
N LYS A 140 22.75 12.71 4.51
CA LYS A 140 24.13 13.22 4.61
C LYS A 140 24.76 13.58 3.26
N THR A 141 24.51 12.79 2.24
CA THR A 141 25.16 12.94 0.92
C THR A 141 24.42 13.89 -0.01
N THR A 142 23.10 14.11 0.20
CA THR A 142 22.32 15.01 -0.63
C THR A 142 22.57 16.46 -0.23
N ASN A 143 22.87 17.31 -1.23
CA ASN A 143 23.09 18.73 -1.01
C ASN A 143 21.85 19.39 -0.37
N ALA A 144 22.09 20.23 0.64
CA ALA A 144 21.04 20.99 1.34
C ALA A 144 20.22 21.88 0.39
N GLU A 145 20.82 22.40 -0.69
CA GLU A 145 20.12 23.20 -1.70
C GLU A 145 19.06 22.39 -2.45
N ILE A 146 19.33 21.11 -2.77
CA ILE A 146 18.35 20.23 -3.43
C ILE A 146 17.17 20.02 -2.51
N ARG A 147 17.40 19.78 -1.21
CA ARG A 147 16.32 19.66 -0.23
C ARG A 147 15.50 20.94 -0.09
N LYS A 148 16.18 22.08 -0.07
CA LYS A 148 15.51 23.40 -0.01
C LYS A 148 14.67 23.67 -1.27
N LYS A 149 15.18 23.34 -2.46
CA LYS A 149 14.43 23.44 -3.72
C LYS A 149 13.19 22.55 -3.75
N ASN A 150 13.28 21.37 -3.13
CA ASN A 150 12.16 20.42 -3.01
C ASN A 150 11.23 20.70 -1.83
N HIS A 151 11.41 21.85 -1.14
CA HIS A 151 10.63 22.22 0.04
C HIS A 151 10.55 21.08 1.08
N PHE A 152 11.66 20.34 1.26
CA PHE A 152 11.68 19.23 2.20
C PHE A 152 11.54 19.73 3.63
N THR A 153 10.53 19.25 4.34
CA THR A 153 10.31 19.46 5.78
C THR A 153 10.13 18.13 6.50
N TRP A 154 10.33 18.12 7.80
CA TRP A 154 10.02 16.97 8.64
C TRP A 154 8.54 16.93 9.05
N GLY A 155 7.77 18.01 8.80
CA GLY A 155 6.38 18.14 9.22
C GLY A 155 5.52 17.00 8.73
N ALA A 156 5.53 16.73 7.41
CA ALA A 156 4.76 15.65 6.82
C ALA A 156 5.09 14.27 7.42
N ILE A 157 6.38 14.00 7.69
CA ILE A 157 6.80 12.72 8.27
C ILE A 157 6.34 12.59 9.72
N GLN A 158 6.44 13.66 10.52
CA GLN A 158 5.98 13.70 11.90
C GLN A 158 4.46 13.52 11.99
N GLU A 159 3.70 14.21 11.16
CA GLU A 159 2.25 14.10 11.11
C GLU A 159 1.81 12.67 10.78
N VAL A 160 2.43 12.05 9.78
CA VAL A 160 2.18 10.66 9.41
C VAL A 160 2.55 9.71 10.55
N ALA A 161 3.70 9.90 11.20
CA ALA A 161 4.13 9.03 12.29
C ALA A 161 3.15 9.06 13.48
N VAL A 162 2.70 10.24 13.90
CA VAL A 162 1.72 10.41 14.99
C VAL A 162 0.38 9.79 14.62
N LEU A 163 -0.08 10.03 13.38
CA LEU A 163 -1.33 9.44 12.87
C LEU A 163 -1.28 7.91 12.92
N PHE A 164 -0.19 7.30 12.43
CA PHE A 164 -0.05 5.85 12.38
C PHE A 164 0.05 5.22 13.75
N ILE A 165 0.75 5.82 14.70
CA ILE A 165 0.76 5.37 16.09
C ILE A 165 -0.68 5.31 16.62
N GLY A 166 -1.47 6.36 16.40
CA GLY A 166 -2.88 6.40 16.78
C GLY A 166 -3.71 5.30 16.13
N ILE A 167 -3.57 5.12 14.81
CA ILE A 167 -4.29 4.08 14.06
C ILE A 167 -3.91 2.69 14.57
N PHE A 168 -2.63 2.36 14.72
CA PHE A 168 -2.20 1.04 15.19
C PHE A 168 -2.72 0.69 16.58
N ILE A 169 -2.84 1.67 17.47
CA ILE A 169 -3.42 1.46 18.81
C ILE A 169 -4.93 1.22 18.69
N THR A 170 -5.63 2.07 17.96
CA THR A 170 -7.11 2.05 17.92
C THR A 170 -7.67 0.92 17.06
N MET A 171 -6.92 0.38 16.10
CA MET A 171 -7.41 -0.71 15.26
C MET A 171 -7.34 -2.09 15.94
N GLN A 172 -6.58 -2.26 17.05
CA GLN A 172 -6.42 -3.56 17.68
C GLN A 172 -7.76 -4.21 18.12
N PRO A 173 -8.70 -3.50 18.74
CA PRO A 173 -10.00 -4.07 19.09
C PRO A 173 -10.79 -4.52 17.84
N ALA A 174 -10.76 -3.75 16.76
CA ALA A 174 -11.45 -4.09 15.52
C ALA A 174 -10.89 -5.38 14.90
N LEU A 175 -9.55 -5.53 14.90
CA LEU A 175 -8.89 -6.75 14.43
C LEU A 175 -9.20 -7.97 15.31
N MET A 176 -9.31 -7.79 16.62
CA MET A 176 -9.68 -8.87 17.55
C MET A 176 -11.11 -9.36 17.28
N ILE A 177 -12.07 -8.45 17.12
CA ILE A 177 -13.46 -8.77 16.77
C ILE A 177 -13.50 -9.51 15.43
N LEU A 178 -12.77 -9.03 14.44
CA LEU A 178 -12.76 -9.61 13.11
C LEU A 178 -12.13 -11.03 13.12
N LYS A 179 -11.09 -11.25 13.92
CA LYS A 179 -10.51 -12.58 14.14
C LYS A 179 -11.48 -13.58 14.79
N SER A 180 -12.26 -13.13 15.77
CA SER A 180 -13.17 -14.02 16.50
C SER A 180 -14.47 -14.29 15.72
N ALA A 181 -15.00 -13.30 15.00
CA ALA A 181 -16.27 -13.39 14.30
C ALA A 181 -16.14 -13.58 12.78
N GLY A 182 -14.92 -13.57 12.25
CA GLY A 182 -14.68 -13.60 10.79
C GLY A 182 -15.25 -14.84 10.10
N ALA A 183 -15.21 -16.01 10.73
CA ALA A 183 -15.80 -17.25 10.20
C ALA A 183 -17.34 -17.21 10.20
N GLU A 184 -17.94 -16.46 11.10
CA GLU A 184 -19.41 -16.33 11.20
C GLU A 184 -20.00 -15.33 10.18
N LEU A 185 -19.15 -14.53 9.52
CA LEU A 185 -19.60 -13.56 8.51
C LEU A 185 -20.24 -14.20 7.28
N GLY A 186 -20.11 -15.51 7.07
CA GLY A 186 -20.75 -16.24 5.97
C GLY A 186 -20.27 -15.77 4.57
N LEU A 187 -19.07 -15.25 4.46
CA LEU A 187 -18.50 -14.68 3.23
C LEU A 187 -18.00 -15.80 2.30
N THR A 188 -18.88 -16.45 1.57
CA THR A 188 -18.56 -17.61 0.73
C THR A 188 -18.19 -17.28 -0.71
N HIS A 189 -18.55 -16.08 -1.19
CA HIS A 189 -18.31 -15.65 -2.56
C HIS A 189 -17.12 -14.67 -2.69
N PRO A 190 -16.33 -14.76 -3.79
CA PRO A 190 -15.24 -13.83 -4.02
C PRO A 190 -15.66 -12.35 -4.05
N SER A 191 -16.83 -12.04 -4.63
CA SER A 191 -17.36 -10.68 -4.66
C SER A 191 -17.65 -10.14 -3.25
N GLN A 192 -18.19 -10.95 -2.35
CA GLN A 192 -18.43 -10.56 -0.96
C GLN A 192 -17.10 -10.28 -0.25
N MET A 193 -16.10 -11.18 -0.42
CA MET A 193 -14.77 -10.98 0.14
C MET A 193 -14.12 -9.70 -0.38
N PHE A 194 -14.21 -9.40 -1.68
CA PHE A 194 -13.69 -8.18 -2.26
C PHE A 194 -14.26 -6.93 -1.59
N TRP A 195 -15.59 -6.83 -1.50
CA TRP A 195 -16.24 -5.64 -0.96
C TRP A 195 -16.08 -5.49 0.55
N VAL A 196 -16.18 -6.57 1.32
CA VAL A 196 -16.05 -6.50 2.79
C VAL A 196 -14.59 -6.24 3.18
N THR A 197 -13.65 -6.95 2.57
CA THR A 197 -12.22 -6.68 2.78
C THR A 197 -11.87 -5.23 2.41
N GLY A 198 -12.36 -4.78 1.26
CA GLY A 198 -12.08 -3.43 0.77
C GLY A 198 -12.70 -2.34 1.63
N ALA A 199 -13.97 -2.51 2.04
CA ALA A 199 -14.62 -1.55 2.92
C ALA A 199 -13.86 -1.39 4.25
N LEU A 200 -13.39 -2.49 4.83
CA LEU A 200 -12.60 -2.44 6.05
C LEU A 200 -11.20 -1.87 5.80
N SER A 201 -10.55 -2.23 4.70
CA SER A 201 -9.25 -1.69 4.31
C SER A 201 -9.28 -0.18 4.03
N SER A 202 -10.43 0.38 3.72
CA SER A 202 -10.59 1.83 3.55
C SER A 202 -10.36 2.62 4.85
N PHE A 203 -10.50 1.98 6.00
CA PHE A 203 -10.32 2.60 7.32
C PHE A 203 -9.21 1.96 8.15
N LEU A 204 -8.92 0.69 7.89
CA LEU A 204 -7.82 -0.04 8.50
C LEU A 204 -6.68 -0.14 7.48
N ASP A 205 -5.45 -0.29 7.96
CA ASP A 205 -4.32 -0.52 7.05
C ASP A 205 -4.53 -1.82 6.25
N ASN A 206 -4.06 -1.85 5.01
CA ASN A 206 -4.25 -2.95 4.07
C ASN A 206 -3.73 -4.28 4.60
N THR A 207 -2.52 -4.29 5.15
CA THR A 207 -1.83 -5.51 5.58
C THR A 207 -2.55 -6.26 6.69
N PRO A 208 -2.95 -5.63 7.82
CA PRO A 208 -3.73 -6.33 8.84
C PRO A 208 -5.07 -6.82 8.30
N THR A 209 -5.76 -6.02 7.48
CA THR A 209 -7.03 -6.40 6.89
C THR A 209 -6.87 -7.61 5.97
N TYR A 210 -5.87 -7.61 5.09
CA TYR A 210 -5.52 -8.74 4.25
C TYR A 210 -5.31 -10.02 5.06
N LEU A 211 -4.49 -9.96 6.13
CA LEU A 211 -4.19 -11.12 6.98
C LEU A 211 -5.44 -11.69 7.65
N VAL A 212 -6.32 -10.85 8.15
CA VAL A 212 -7.56 -11.31 8.80
C VAL A 212 -8.45 -12.04 7.80
N PHE A 213 -8.69 -11.45 6.61
CA PHE A 213 -9.52 -12.11 5.61
C PHE A 213 -8.86 -13.34 4.99
N LEU A 214 -7.54 -13.36 4.85
CA LEU A 214 -6.81 -14.56 4.46
C LEU A 214 -6.98 -15.68 5.50
N THR A 215 -6.91 -15.33 6.80
CA THR A 215 -7.15 -16.29 7.89
C THR A 215 -8.60 -16.81 7.86
N THR A 216 -9.55 -15.92 7.68
CA THR A 216 -10.97 -16.28 7.54
C THR A 216 -11.20 -17.22 6.37
N ALA A 217 -10.66 -16.91 5.19
CA ALA A 217 -10.78 -17.76 4.01
C ALA A 217 -10.09 -19.13 4.21
N GLY A 218 -8.92 -19.16 4.86
CA GLY A 218 -8.20 -20.40 5.17
C GLY A 218 -8.95 -21.32 6.13
N SER A 219 -9.73 -20.74 7.07
CA SER A 219 -10.53 -21.51 8.04
C SER A 219 -11.82 -22.11 7.48
N MET A 220 -12.23 -21.72 6.26
CA MET A 220 -13.50 -22.16 5.65
C MET A 220 -13.46 -23.61 5.14
N GLY A 221 -12.32 -24.29 5.14
CA GLY A 221 -12.22 -25.71 4.78
C GLY A 221 -12.40 -25.99 3.29
N PHE A 222 -11.98 -25.09 2.41
CA PHE A 222 -12.01 -25.35 0.96
C PHE A 222 -11.12 -26.53 0.58
N VAL A 223 -11.60 -27.34 -0.36
CA VAL A 223 -10.91 -28.58 -0.82
C VAL A 223 -9.95 -28.26 -1.98
N SER A 224 -10.20 -27.21 -2.76
CA SER A 224 -9.42 -26.86 -3.95
C SER A 224 -8.94 -25.41 -3.89
N GLY A 225 -7.67 -25.20 -4.13
CA GLY A 225 -7.07 -23.85 -4.11
C GLY A 225 -5.59 -23.88 -3.81
N LEU A 226 -5.07 -22.76 -3.38
CA LEU A 226 -3.70 -22.61 -2.92
C LEU A 226 -3.61 -23.08 -1.47
N THR A 227 -2.69 -24.02 -1.20
CA THR A 227 -2.40 -24.46 0.18
C THR A 227 -1.54 -23.40 0.87
N THR A 228 -2.09 -22.79 1.90
CA THR A 228 -1.40 -21.80 2.74
C THR A 228 -1.18 -22.37 4.14
N ALA A 229 -0.35 -21.72 4.95
CA ALA A 229 -0.19 -22.07 6.37
C ALA A 229 -1.50 -21.94 7.19
N LEU A 230 -2.51 -21.27 6.63
CA LEU A 230 -3.80 -21.01 7.28
C LEU A 230 -4.92 -21.91 6.75
N GLY A 231 -4.63 -22.76 5.76
CA GLY A 231 -5.59 -23.63 5.09
C GLY A 231 -5.59 -23.47 3.57
N VAL A 232 -6.52 -24.14 2.90
CA VAL A 232 -6.67 -24.07 1.45
C VAL A 232 -7.56 -22.89 1.07
N VAL A 233 -7.06 -22.00 0.21
CA VAL A 233 -7.79 -20.81 -0.24
C VAL A 233 -7.95 -20.84 -1.76
N PRO A 234 -9.18 -20.79 -2.30
CA PRO A 234 -9.41 -20.71 -3.75
C PRO A 234 -8.73 -19.49 -4.38
N ALA A 235 -8.15 -19.68 -5.57
CA ALA A 235 -7.42 -18.62 -6.26
C ALA A 235 -8.24 -17.34 -6.47
N LYS A 236 -9.51 -17.45 -6.88
CA LYS A 236 -10.42 -16.30 -7.02
C LYS A 236 -10.67 -15.58 -5.70
N MET A 237 -10.80 -16.33 -4.60
CA MET A 237 -11.01 -15.78 -3.26
C MET A 237 -9.80 -14.98 -2.80
N LEU A 238 -8.61 -15.55 -2.97
CA LEU A 238 -7.34 -14.90 -2.64
C LEU A 238 -7.15 -13.61 -3.47
N THR A 239 -7.46 -13.68 -4.77
CA THR A 239 -7.42 -12.49 -5.64
C THR A 239 -8.39 -11.41 -5.15
N ALA A 240 -9.60 -11.79 -4.78
CA ALA A 240 -10.62 -10.85 -4.29
C ALA A 240 -10.18 -10.16 -2.98
N ILE A 241 -9.66 -10.92 -2.02
CA ILE A 241 -9.13 -10.39 -0.77
C ILE A 241 -7.97 -9.43 -1.04
N SER A 242 -7.01 -9.83 -1.88
CA SER A 242 -5.85 -9.01 -2.19
C SER A 242 -6.22 -7.70 -2.89
N CYS A 243 -7.07 -7.79 -3.93
CA CYS A 243 -7.53 -6.59 -4.66
C CYS A 243 -8.39 -5.69 -3.78
N GLY A 244 -9.28 -6.25 -2.96
CA GLY A 244 -10.09 -5.49 -2.01
C GLY A 244 -9.21 -4.73 -1.01
N ALA A 245 -8.27 -5.42 -0.38
CA ALA A 245 -7.35 -4.83 0.58
C ALA A 245 -6.51 -3.69 -0.02
N VAL A 246 -5.99 -3.88 -1.24
CA VAL A 246 -5.09 -2.91 -1.87
C VAL A 246 -5.84 -1.75 -2.50
N PHE A 247 -6.85 -2.03 -3.32
CA PHE A 247 -7.48 -0.99 -4.15
C PHE A 247 -8.41 -0.08 -3.35
N MET A 248 -9.19 -0.64 -2.43
CA MET A 248 -10.13 0.17 -1.64
C MET A 248 -9.45 0.93 -0.50
N GLY A 249 -8.22 0.61 -0.12
CA GLY A 249 -7.39 1.46 0.75
C GLY A 249 -7.20 2.88 0.22
N ALA A 250 -7.40 3.09 -1.09
CA ALA A 250 -7.36 4.42 -1.71
C ALA A 250 -8.62 5.27 -1.46
N ILE A 251 -9.69 4.73 -0.90
CA ILE A 251 -10.97 5.46 -0.70
C ILE A 251 -10.83 6.55 0.36
N THR A 252 -10.00 6.36 1.38
CA THR A 252 -9.80 7.35 2.43
C THR A 252 -8.34 7.77 2.55
N TYR A 253 -8.08 8.87 3.24
CA TYR A 253 -6.72 9.29 3.55
C TYR A 253 -6.01 8.35 4.51
N ILE A 254 -6.75 7.68 5.40
CA ILE A 254 -6.20 6.82 6.46
C ILE A 254 -6.12 5.34 6.06
N GLY A 255 -6.85 4.93 5.03
CA GLY A 255 -6.82 3.54 4.55
C GLY A 255 -5.44 3.14 3.99
N ASN A 256 -4.56 4.11 3.78
CA ASN A 256 -3.22 3.86 3.29
C ASN A 256 -2.27 5.02 3.65
N ALA A 257 -1.10 4.71 4.24
CA ALA A 257 -0.08 5.68 4.63
C ALA A 257 0.28 6.70 3.54
N PRO A 258 0.59 6.26 2.31
CA PRO A 258 0.95 7.19 1.23
C PRO A 258 -0.13 8.21 0.89
N ASN A 259 -1.41 7.90 1.05
CA ASN A 259 -2.49 8.84 0.74
C ASN A 259 -2.42 10.06 1.65
N PHE A 260 -2.23 9.82 2.95
CA PHE A 260 -2.11 10.89 3.93
C PHE A 260 -0.81 11.69 3.75
N MET A 261 0.30 11.00 3.44
CA MET A 261 1.58 11.65 3.18
C MET A 261 1.50 12.59 1.96
N VAL A 262 0.88 12.15 0.86
CA VAL A 262 0.68 12.99 -0.33
C VAL A 262 -0.19 14.20 -0.01
N LYS A 263 -1.25 14.02 0.80
CA LYS A 263 -2.07 15.13 1.28
C LYS A 263 -1.23 16.14 2.05
N SER A 264 -0.48 15.69 3.05
CA SER A 264 0.35 16.56 3.90
C SER A 264 1.39 17.32 3.07
N ILE A 265 2.11 16.65 2.17
CA ILE A 265 3.07 17.30 1.26
C ILE A 265 2.39 18.33 0.35
N SER A 266 1.19 18.03 -0.15
CA SER A 266 0.45 18.95 -1.01
C SER A 266 0.03 20.22 -0.25
N ASP A 267 -0.51 20.06 0.96
CA ASP A 267 -0.92 21.17 1.82
C ASP A 267 0.29 22.06 2.21
N GLU A 268 1.43 21.46 2.55
CA GLU A 268 2.69 22.18 2.83
C GLU A 268 3.20 22.98 1.62
N ASN A 269 2.97 22.51 0.41
CA ASN A 269 3.33 23.20 -0.83
C ASN A 269 2.23 24.17 -1.34
N GLY A 270 1.25 24.49 -0.50
CA GLY A 270 0.21 25.46 -0.81
C GLY A 270 -0.92 24.95 -1.71
N VAL A 271 -0.94 23.68 -2.05
CA VAL A 271 -2.03 23.03 -2.79
C VAL A 271 -3.05 22.52 -1.80
N LYS A 272 -4.16 23.23 -1.65
CA LYS A 272 -5.25 22.86 -0.75
C LYS A 272 -5.89 21.53 -1.18
N MET A 273 -5.73 20.51 -0.36
CA MET A 273 -6.38 19.23 -0.57
C MET A 273 -7.80 19.22 0.01
N PRO A 274 -8.71 18.40 -0.53
CA PRO A 274 -10.05 18.25 0.02
C PRO A 274 -10.01 17.84 1.51
N SER A 275 -11.05 18.22 2.27
CA SER A 275 -11.24 17.73 3.63
C SER A 275 -11.39 16.20 3.61
N PHE A 276 -11.26 15.55 4.78
CA PHE A 276 -11.36 14.10 4.91
C PHE A 276 -12.63 13.55 4.25
N PHE A 277 -13.80 14.07 4.58
CA PHE A 277 -15.07 13.65 3.97
C PHE A 277 -15.19 14.06 2.49
N GLY A 278 -14.65 15.23 2.13
CA GLY A 278 -14.62 15.68 0.73
C GLY A 278 -13.81 14.73 -0.15
N TYR A 279 -12.68 14.23 0.36
CA TYR A 279 -11.88 13.23 -0.34
C TYR A 279 -12.62 11.91 -0.52
N ILE A 280 -13.30 11.43 0.53
CA ILE A 280 -14.11 10.19 0.46
C ILE A 280 -15.17 10.30 -0.64
N VAL A 281 -15.90 11.42 -0.71
CA VAL A 281 -16.92 11.60 -1.76
C VAL A 281 -16.29 11.55 -3.15
N TRP A 282 -15.16 12.24 -3.37
CA TRP A 282 -14.43 12.20 -4.63
C TRP A 282 -13.96 10.78 -4.98
N SER A 283 -13.37 10.10 -4.01
CA SER A 283 -12.86 8.73 -4.18
C SER A 283 -13.98 7.76 -4.52
N LEU A 284 -15.10 7.82 -3.79
CA LEU A 284 -16.26 6.97 -4.07
C LEU A 284 -16.81 7.21 -5.49
N CYS A 285 -16.95 8.46 -5.92
CA CYS A 285 -17.42 8.77 -7.27
C CYS A 285 -16.50 8.23 -8.37
N CYS A 286 -15.19 8.22 -8.15
CA CYS A 286 -14.23 7.79 -9.15
C CYS A 286 -13.94 6.29 -9.09
N LEU A 287 -13.82 5.72 -7.87
CA LEU A 287 -13.33 4.36 -7.67
C LEU A 287 -14.47 3.31 -7.65
N VAL A 288 -15.62 3.61 -7.06
CA VAL A 288 -16.72 2.64 -6.97
C VAL A 288 -17.17 2.13 -8.34
N PRO A 289 -17.34 2.99 -9.39
CA PRO A 289 -17.67 2.48 -10.72
C PRO A 289 -16.62 1.50 -11.26
N VAL A 290 -15.33 1.73 -10.98
CA VAL A 290 -14.25 0.84 -11.39
C VAL A 290 -14.32 -0.48 -10.63
N PHE A 291 -14.55 -0.45 -9.32
CA PHE A 291 -14.70 -1.66 -8.50
C PHE A 291 -15.94 -2.49 -8.84
N LEU A 292 -17.01 -1.85 -9.31
CA LEU A 292 -18.16 -2.57 -9.87
C LEU A 292 -17.81 -3.30 -11.16
N ILE A 293 -17.01 -2.68 -12.04
CA ILE A 293 -16.50 -3.33 -13.24
C ILE A 293 -15.58 -4.51 -12.86
N ASP A 294 -14.66 -4.34 -11.91
CA ASP A 294 -13.81 -5.42 -11.41
C ASP A 294 -14.66 -6.58 -10.86
N THR A 295 -15.69 -6.27 -10.09
CA THR A 295 -16.59 -7.28 -9.53
C THR A 295 -17.24 -8.09 -10.61
N LEU A 296 -17.81 -7.43 -11.64
CA LEU A 296 -18.50 -8.09 -12.74
C LEU A 296 -17.57 -8.94 -13.61
N LEU A 297 -16.32 -8.49 -13.83
CA LEU A 297 -15.41 -9.17 -14.74
C LEU A 297 -14.60 -10.28 -14.06
N PHE A 298 -14.27 -10.14 -12.78
CA PHE A 298 -13.28 -11.02 -12.13
C PHE A 298 -13.83 -11.78 -10.91
N PHE A 299 -14.89 -11.29 -10.25
CA PHE A 299 -15.31 -11.82 -8.94
C PHE A 299 -16.73 -12.42 -8.92
N ILE A 300 -17.41 -12.39 -10.04
CA ILE A 300 -18.68 -13.14 -10.23
C ILE A 300 -18.44 -14.50 -10.86
#